data_e889b33c8634123f25d9f9084dc3721d
#
_entry.id   e889b33c8634123f25d9f9084dc3721d
#
_cell.length_a   1.000
_cell.length_b   1.000
_cell.length_c   1.000
_cell.angle_alpha   90.00
_cell.angle_beta   90.00
_cell.angle_gamma   90.00
#
_symmetry.space_group_name_H-M   'P 1'
#
loop_
_entity.id
_entity.type
_entity.pdbx_description
1 polymer ?
#
loop_
_entity_poly.entity_id
_entity_poly.type
_entity_poly.pdbx_seq_one_letter_code
_entity_poly.pdbx_strand_id
1 'polypeptide(L)'
;MRELSTGDIEKQITNYDLRFDPIKDDEIEWRYQPPPFVRAFVAFITQFSRIPTQVEFRKYYVETNRQILNDEFLRKWDKAEREEKKRALLARLDRAYPSFVRDVYFLALLRENGLTVEYDPAQDVEGGVDFTISNGAHKIQVHVFLDSPRSKQGRAKKNRRHAFAGTHLDILLSRENCKIVGDFWLPTTTHVQLLKRELGIE
;
A
#
# COMPACT_ATOMS: atom_id res chain seq x y z
N MET A 1 0.61 -4.16 19.84
CA MET A 1 -0.31 -4.38 18.69
C MET A 1 -0.35 -5.88 18.45
N ARG A 2 -1.55 -6.49 18.39
CA ARG A 2 -1.70 -7.88 17.97
C ARG A 2 -1.34 -7.94 16.47
N GLU A 3 -0.35 -8.72 16.11
CA GLU A 3 -0.02 -8.92 14.71
C GLU A 3 -1.12 -9.75 14.05
N LEU A 4 -1.59 -9.29 12.89
CA LEU A 4 -2.54 -10.03 12.08
C LEU A 4 -1.82 -11.17 11.36
N SER A 5 -2.36 -12.37 11.44
CA SER A 5 -1.90 -13.49 10.61
C SER A 5 -2.47 -13.40 9.19
N THR A 6 -1.84 -14.11 8.25
CA THR A 6 -2.39 -14.23 6.89
C THR A 6 -3.80 -14.79 6.90
N GLY A 7 -4.06 -15.83 7.74
CA GLY A 7 -5.39 -16.42 7.88
C GLY A 7 -6.43 -15.45 8.46
N ASP A 8 -6.05 -14.57 9.41
CA ASP A 8 -6.96 -13.54 9.93
C ASP A 8 -7.32 -12.52 8.85
N ILE A 9 -6.33 -12.10 8.04
CA ILE A 9 -6.54 -11.15 6.93
C ILE A 9 -7.46 -11.77 5.87
N GLU A 10 -7.18 -12.99 5.42
CA GLU A 10 -7.98 -13.68 4.41
C GLU A 10 -9.45 -13.82 4.83
N LYS A 11 -9.71 -14.23 6.07
CA LYS A 11 -11.08 -14.32 6.61
C LYS A 11 -11.82 -12.98 6.54
N GLN A 12 -11.11 -11.88 6.82
CA GLN A 12 -11.71 -10.56 6.81
C GLN A 12 -12.03 -10.09 5.39
N ILE A 13 -11.07 -10.24 4.46
CA ILE A 13 -11.21 -9.67 3.11
C ILE A 13 -12.01 -10.53 2.14
N THR A 14 -12.29 -11.79 2.46
CA THR A 14 -13.04 -12.71 1.57
C THR A 14 -14.40 -12.14 1.13
N ASN A 15 -15.06 -11.40 2.01
CA ASN A 15 -16.37 -10.80 1.75
C ASN A 15 -16.33 -9.29 1.50
N TYR A 16 -15.13 -8.72 1.28
CA TYR A 16 -15.02 -7.30 0.99
C TYR A 16 -15.33 -7.05 -0.49
N ASP A 17 -16.25 -6.13 -0.72
CA ASP A 17 -16.66 -5.67 -2.05
C ASP A 17 -15.83 -4.40 -2.39
N LEU A 18 -15.03 -4.49 -3.45
CA LEU A 18 -14.23 -3.36 -3.93
C LEU A 18 -15.01 -2.59 -4.99
N ARG A 19 -15.18 -1.30 -4.74
CA ARG A 19 -15.85 -0.40 -5.67
C ARG A 19 -14.92 0.73 -6.09
N PHE A 20 -14.82 0.94 -7.39
CA PHE A 20 -13.95 1.96 -7.95
C PHE A 20 -14.75 2.99 -8.74
N ASP A 21 -14.66 4.24 -8.28
CA ASP A 21 -15.11 5.36 -9.10
C ASP A 21 -14.07 5.58 -10.23
N PRO A 22 -14.49 5.61 -11.50
CA PRO A 22 -13.57 5.77 -12.62
C PRO A 22 -12.98 7.19 -12.72
N ILE A 23 -13.46 8.13 -11.93
CA ILE A 23 -13.00 9.52 -11.97
C ILE A 23 -11.50 9.62 -11.71
N LYS A 24 -10.83 10.39 -12.55
CA LYS A 24 -9.41 10.73 -12.43
C LYS A 24 -9.26 12.22 -12.67
N ASP A 25 -8.38 12.82 -11.88
CA ASP A 25 -8.03 14.21 -11.98
C ASP A 25 -6.50 14.31 -11.96
N ASP A 26 -5.90 14.88 -12.98
CA ASP A 26 -4.45 14.90 -13.14
C ASP A 26 -3.75 15.69 -12.04
N GLU A 27 -4.38 16.72 -11.50
CA GLU A 27 -3.82 17.46 -10.37
C GLU A 27 -3.81 16.61 -9.11
N ILE A 28 -4.90 15.92 -8.82
CA ILE A 28 -5.00 15.00 -7.68
C ILE A 28 -4.08 13.80 -7.84
N GLU A 29 -3.91 13.28 -9.05
CA GLU A 29 -3.06 12.11 -9.29
C GLU A 29 -1.55 12.45 -9.22
N TRP A 30 -1.14 13.65 -9.68
CA TRP A 30 0.27 13.90 -9.98
C TRP A 30 0.87 15.17 -9.39
N ARG A 31 0.10 16.21 -9.17
CA ARG A 31 0.60 17.53 -8.76
C ARG A 31 0.48 17.78 -7.26
N TYR A 32 -0.66 17.42 -6.68
CA TYR A 32 -0.94 17.66 -5.28
C TYR A 32 -0.82 16.39 -4.47
N GLN A 33 -0.07 16.48 -3.36
CA GLN A 33 0.08 15.36 -2.44
C GLN A 33 -0.89 15.56 -1.26
N PRO A 34 -1.97 14.77 -1.19
CA PRO A 34 -2.80 14.73 0.01
C PRO A 34 -2.03 14.09 1.18
N PRO A 35 -2.57 14.17 2.41
CA PRO A 35 -2.02 13.39 3.52
C PRO A 35 -1.81 11.92 3.11
N PRO A 36 -0.67 11.30 3.46
CA PRO A 36 -0.33 9.97 2.96
C PRO A 36 -1.37 8.93 3.38
N PHE A 37 -1.98 8.27 2.40
CA PHE A 37 -3.02 7.25 2.62
C PHE A 37 -2.53 6.10 3.49
N VAL A 38 -1.30 5.64 3.26
CA VAL A 38 -0.71 4.52 3.98
C VAL A 38 -0.57 4.80 5.48
N ARG A 39 -0.27 6.04 5.89
CA ARG A 39 -0.20 6.41 7.30
C ARG A 39 -1.55 6.23 8.00
N ALA A 40 -2.64 6.65 7.36
CA ALA A 40 -3.98 6.45 7.91
C ALA A 40 -4.37 4.96 7.94
N PHE A 41 -3.97 4.18 6.92
CA PHE A 41 -4.24 2.75 6.89
C PHE A 41 -3.55 2.00 8.04
N VAL A 42 -2.27 2.28 8.25
CA VAL A 42 -1.48 1.71 9.36
C VAL A 42 -2.03 2.15 10.71
N ALA A 43 -2.40 3.44 10.85
CA ALA A 43 -3.01 3.95 12.08
C ALA A 43 -4.32 3.22 12.40
N PHE A 44 -5.17 2.97 11.40
CA PHE A 44 -6.38 2.18 11.58
C PHE A 44 -6.08 0.76 12.11
N ILE A 45 -5.17 0.04 11.44
CA ILE A 45 -4.81 -1.33 11.87
C ILE A 45 -4.21 -1.32 13.28
N THR A 46 -3.39 -0.33 13.60
CA THR A 46 -2.80 -0.18 14.94
C THR A 46 -3.87 0.02 16.01
N GLN A 47 -4.89 0.82 15.70
CA GLN A 47 -5.97 1.13 16.65
C GLN A 47 -6.97 -0.01 16.81
N PHE A 48 -7.34 -0.68 15.70
CA PHE A 48 -8.46 -1.63 15.70
C PHE A 48 -8.05 -3.10 15.55
N SER A 49 -6.77 -3.38 15.30
CA SER A 49 -6.22 -4.75 15.11
C SER A 49 -6.97 -5.56 14.04
N ARG A 50 -7.41 -4.92 12.98
CA ARG A 50 -8.08 -5.54 11.83
C ARG A 50 -7.89 -4.73 10.55
N ILE A 51 -8.14 -5.36 9.41
CA ILE A 51 -8.20 -4.68 8.11
C ILE A 51 -9.53 -3.89 8.02
N PRO A 52 -9.52 -2.59 7.70
CA PRO A 52 -10.76 -1.86 7.42
C PRO A 52 -11.39 -2.35 6.12
N THR A 53 -12.70 -2.31 6.00
CA THR A 53 -13.34 -2.32 4.67
C THR A 53 -12.95 -1.04 3.90
N GLN A 54 -13.11 -1.03 2.57
CA GLN A 54 -12.83 0.15 1.75
C GLN A 54 -13.63 1.39 2.22
N VAL A 55 -14.90 1.20 2.59
CA VAL A 55 -15.78 2.26 3.08
C VAL A 55 -15.33 2.79 4.44
N GLU A 56 -14.99 1.90 5.37
CA GLU A 56 -14.45 2.28 6.67
C GLU A 56 -13.13 3.03 6.56
N PHE A 57 -12.25 2.57 5.68
CA PHE A 57 -10.96 3.24 5.45
C PHE A 57 -11.16 4.64 4.88
N ARG A 58 -12.06 4.80 3.90
CA ARG A 58 -12.41 6.11 3.34
C ARG A 58 -12.91 7.07 4.43
N LYS A 59 -13.85 6.60 5.27
CA LYS A 59 -14.38 7.38 6.39
C LYS A 59 -13.28 7.78 7.38
N TYR A 60 -12.50 6.81 7.83
CA TYR A 60 -11.41 7.03 8.76
C TYR A 60 -10.38 8.02 8.23
N TYR A 61 -9.96 7.88 6.97
CA TYR A 61 -9.02 8.78 6.33
C TYR A 61 -9.52 10.23 6.31
N VAL A 62 -10.78 10.45 5.93
CA VAL A 62 -11.38 11.79 5.89
C VAL A 62 -11.50 12.38 7.28
N GLU A 63 -11.91 11.60 8.27
CA GLU A 63 -12.06 12.07 9.66
C GLU A 63 -10.73 12.44 10.30
N THR A 64 -9.73 11.58 10.17
CA THR A 64 -8.41 11.80 10.79
C THR A 64 -7.61 12.92 10.12
N ASN A 65 -7.87 13.21 8.85
CA ASN A 65 -7.19 14.25 8.09
C ASN A 65 -8.07 15.48 7.81
N ARG A 66 -9.23 15.62 8.47
CA ARG A 66 -10.25 16.63 8.16
C ARG A 66 -9.68 18.05 8.07
N GLN A 67 -8.88 18.44 9.05
CA GLN A 67 -8.29 19.78 9.09
C GLN A 67 -7.34 20.00 7.90
N ILE A 68 -6.37 19.12 7.69
CA ILE A 68 -5.41 19.22 6.58
C ILE A 68 -6.13 19.21 5.23
N LEU A 69 -7.13 18.34 5.07
CA LEU A 69 -7.90 18.25 3.83
C LEU A 69 -8.66 19.55 3.54
N ASN A 70 -9.29 20.15 4.52
CA ASN A 70 -10.09 21.36 4.32
C ASN A 70 -9.23 22.61 4.23
N ASP A 71 -8.26 22.79 5.14
CA ASP A 71 -7.56 24.05 5.34
C ASP A 71 -6.32 24.18 4.47
N GLU A 72 -5.68 23.09 4.09
CA GLU A 72 -4.44 23.11 3.33
C GLU A 72 -4.61 22.53 1.91
N PHE A 73 -5.32 21.38 1.79
CA PHE A 73 -5.42 20.69 0.52
C PHE A 73 -6.54 21.25 -0.35
N LEU A 74 -7.81 21.22 0.11
CA LEU A 74 -8.97 21.64 -0.69
C LEU A 74 -9.12 23.15 -0.81
N ARG A 75 -8.49 23.94 0.08
CA ARG A 75 -8.55 25.42 0.02
C ARG A 75 -7.97 26.01 -1.28
N LYS A 76 -7.19 25.23 -2.02
CA LYS A 76 -6.57 25.68 -3.29
C LYS A 76 -7.58 25.90 -4.42
N TRP A 77 -8.78 25.34 -4.30
CA TRP A 77 -9.85 25.40 -5.30
C TRP A 77 -11.05 26.19 -4.79
N ASP A 78 -11.85 26.70 -5.72
CA ASP A 78 -13.11 27.32 -5.37
C ASP A 78 -14.13 26.29 -4.83
N LYS A 79 -15.28 26.78 -4.36
CA LYS A 79 -16.26 25.91 -3.71
C LYS A 79 -16.86 24.85 -4.67
N ALA A 80 -17.03 25.18 -5.94
CA ALA A 80 -17.59 24.26 -6.93
C ALA A 80 -16.58 23.16 -7.29
N GLU A 81 -15.33 23.54 -7.52
CA GLU A 81 -14.24 22.63 -7.83
C GLU A 81 -13.90 21.69 -6.67
N ARG A 82 -14.04 22.16 -5.41
CA ARG A 82 -13.70 21.37 -4.21
C ARG A 82 -14.42 20.03 -4.14
N GLU A 83 -15.69 19.98 -4.48
CA GLU A 83 -16.44 18.73 -4.41
C GLU A 83 -15.95 17.74 -5.49
N GLU A 84 -15.62 18.22 -6.67
CA GLU A 84 -15.03 17.39 -7.73
C GLU A 84 -13.64 16.88 -7.33
N LYS A 85 -12.76 17.75 -6.83
CA LYS A 85 -11.43 17.38 -6.34
C LYS A 85 -11.49 16.41 -5.17
N LYS A 86 -12.43 16.58 -4.25
CA LYS A 86 -12.67 15.65 -3.14
C LYS A 86 -13.13 14.28 -3.66
N ARG A 87 -14.03 14.25 -4.62
CA ARG A 87 -14.46 13.01 -5.26
C ARG A 87 -13.30 12.31 -5.96
N ALA A 88 -12.48 13.03 -6.71
CA ALA A 88 -11.28 12.49 -7.35
C ALA A 88 -10.27 11.96 -6.33
N LEU A 89 -10.08 12.66 -5.20
CA LEU A 89 -9.23 12.21 -4.10
C LEU A 89 -9.72 10.88 -3.51
N LEU A 90 -11.01 10.77 -3.23
CA LEU A 90 -11.58 9.54 -2.69
C LEU A 90 -11.50 8.38 -3.70
N ALA A 91 -11.71 8.65 -4.98
CA ALA A 91 -11.51 7.67 -6.04
C ALA A 91 -10.04 7.20 -6.14
N ARG A 92 -9.07 8.10 -5.93
CA ARG A 92 -7.65 7.76 -5.86
C ARG A 92 -7.34 6.90 -4.62
N LEU A 93 -7.92 7.23 -3.46
CA LEU A 93 -7.81 6.45 -2.23
C LEU A 93 -8.33 5.03 -2.42
N ASP A 94 -9.51 4.88 -3.05
CA ASP A 94 -10.12 3.58 -3.32
C ASP A 94 -9.25 2.72 -4.24
N ARG A 95 -8.63 3.32 -5.26
CA ARG A 95 -7.71 2.60 -6.15
C ARG A 95 -6.41 2.18 -5.46
N ALA A 96 -5.98 2.91 -4.43
CA ALA A 96 -4.79 2.57 -3.65
C ALA A 96 -5.06 1.52 -2.56
N TYR A 97 -6.30 1.43 -2.06
CA TYR A 97 -6.67 0.56 -0.95
C TYR A 97 -6.23 -0.91 -1.12
N PRO A 98 -6.43 -1.58 -2.27
CA PRO A 98 -5.99 -2.97 -2.42
C PRO A 98 -4.48 -3.17 -2.27
N SER A 99 -3.66 -2.16 -2.60
CA SER A 99 -2.21 -2.27 -2.40
C SER A 99 -1.85 -2.30 -0.91
N PHE A 100 -2.49 -1.49 -0.08
CA PHE A 100 -2.24 -1.48 1.37
C PHE A 100 -2.61 -2.80 2.04
N VAL A 101 -3.74 -3.40 1.64
CA VAL A 101 -4.14 -4.72 2.13
C VAL A 101 -3.10 -5.77 1.74
N ARG A 102 -2.63 -5.73 0.51
CA ARG A 102 -1.59 -6.63 -0.02
C ARG A 102 -0.28 -6.50 0.73
N ASP A 103 0.15 -5.26 1.00
CA ASP A 103 1.40 -4.98 1.69
C ASP A 103 1.36 -5.52 3.12
N VAL A 104 0.26 -5.29 3.86
CA VAL A 104 0.06 -5.84 5.20
C VAL A 104 -0.03 -7.37 5.18
N TYR A 105 -0.70 -7.95 4.19
CA TYR A 105 -0.73 -9.40 4.03
C TYR A 105 0.67 -9.98 3.76
N PHE A 106 1.45 -9.32 2.91
CA PHE A 106 2.79 -9.78 2.61
C PHE A 106 3.72 -9.70 3.83
N LEU A 107 3.63 -8.62 4.60
CA LEU A 107 4.35 -8.50 5.87
C LEU A 107 4.03 -9.66 6.83
N ALA A 108 2.75 -10.01 6.96
CA ALA A 108 2.32 -11.15 7.76
C ALA A 108 2.91 -12.47 7.22
N LEU A 109 2.78 -12.70 5.91
CA LEU A 109 3.29 -13.90 5.24
C LEU A 109 4.81 -14.07 5.42
N LEU A 110 5.57 -12.98 5.31
CA LEU A 110 7.02 -13.01 5.49
C LEU A 110 7.41 -13.38 6.93
N ARG A 111 6.73 -12.78 7.92
CA ARG A 111 6.95 -13.08 9.34
C ARG A 111 6.60 -14.51 9.70
N GLU A 112 5.46 -15.02 9.21
CA GLU A 112 5.03 -16.42 9.38
C GLU A 112 6.03 -17.42 8.79
N ASN A 113 6.83 -16.99 7.80
CA ASN A 113 7.89 -17.79 7.19
C ASN A 113 9.29 -17.52 7.78
N GLY A 114 9.35 -16.85 8.94
CA GLY A 114 10.57 -16.66 9.72
C GLY A 114 11.49 -15.54 9.23
N LEU A 115 11.02 -14.65 8.35
CA LEU A 115 11.80 -13.50 7.90
C LEU A 115 11.66 -12.32 8.87
N THR A 116 12.76 -11.64 9.15
CA THR A 116 12.76 -10.37 9.87
C THR A 116 12.38 -9.26 8.91
N VAL A 117 11.25 -8.60 9.18
CA VAL A 117 10.69 -7.55 8.32
C VAL A 117 10.52 -6.27 9.09
N GLU A 118 11.12 -5.19 8.58
CA GLU A 118 10.97 -3.82 9.06
C GLU A 118 10.02 -3.08 8.11
N TYR A 119 8.98 -2.46 8.64
CA TYR A 119 8.08 -1.59 7.90
C TYR A 119 8.06 -0.21 8.54
N ASP A 120 8.35 0.80 7.74
CA ASP A 120 8.31 2.19 8.15
C ASP A 120 7.45 3.01 7.16
N PRO A 121 6.26 3.50 7.59
CA PRO A 121 5.41 4.32 6.74
C PRO A 121 6.08 5.61 6.23
N ALA A 122 7.11 6.12 6.89
CA ALA A 122 7.86 7.27 6.41
C ALA A 122 8.76 6.88 5.23
N GLN A 123 9.45 5.75 5.32
CA GLN A 123 10.27 5.23 4.22
C GLN A 123 9.42 4.85 2.99
N ASP A 124 8.22 4.31 3.19
CA ASP A 124 7.29 4.03 2.09
C ASP A 124 6.88 5.32 1.36
N VAL A 125 6.51 6.35 2.10
CA VAL A 125 6.06 7.64 1.53
C VAL A 125 7.22 8.43 0.92
N GLU A 126 8.31 8.58 1.65
CA GLU A 126 9.42 9.48 1.31
C GLU A 126 10.51 8.78 0.51
N GLY A 127 10.79 7.51 0.83
CA GLY A 127 11.81 6.68 0.18
C GLY A 127 11.27 5.79 -0.93
N GLY A 128 9.95 5.56 -0.98
CA GLY A 128 9.33 4.66 -1.95
C GLY A 128 9.63 3.18 -1.72
N VAL A 129 10.09 2.81 -0.52
CA VAL A 129 10.38 1.43 -0.11
C VAL A 129 9.17 0.85 0.61
N ASP A 130 8.59 -0.22 0.09
CA ASP A 130 7.39 -0.79 0.69
C ASP A 130 7.72 -1.50 2.03
N PHE A 131 8.88 -2.17 2.13
CA PHE A 131 9.45 -2.68 3.38
C PHE A 131 10.90 -3.12 3.20
N THR A 132 11.57 -3.39 4.33
CA THR A 132 12.94 -3.91 4.36
C THR A 132 12.95 -5.28 5.02
N ILE A 133 13.65 -6.24 4.42
CA ILE A 133 13.89 -7.56 5.00
C ILE A 133 15.36 -7.71 5.38
N SER A 134 15.64 -8.50 6.41
CA SER A 134 17.02 -8.73 6.86
C SER A 134 17.23 -10.14 7.42
N ASN A 135 18.48 -10.61 7.33
CA ASN A 135 18.95 -11.82 8.00
C ASN A 135 20.07 -11.52 9.02
N GLY A 136 20.17 -10.27 9.47
CA GLY A 136 21.24 -9.79 10.36
C GLY A 136 22.48 -9.30 9.62
N ALA A 137 22.96 -10.01 8.59
CA ALA A 137 24.13 -9.63 7.80
C ALA A 137 23.76 -8.78 6.57
N HIS A 138 22.64 -9.08 5.95
CA HIS A 138 22.18 -8.44 4.73
C HIS A 138 20.81 -7.78 4.93
N LYS A 139 20.64 -6.61 4.33
CA LYS A 139 19.36 -5.91 4.24
C LYS A 139 18.98 -5.69 2.79
N ILE A 140 17.73 -5.98 2.45
CA ILE A 140 17.16 -5.78 1.11
C ILE A 140 15.92 -4.91 1.23
N GLN A 141 15.87 -3.84 0.45
CA GLN A 141 14.69 -2.99 0.29
C GLN A 141 13.78 -3.61 -0.75
N VAL A 142 12.53 -3.85 -0.41
CA VAL A 142 11.58 -4.54 -1.26
C VAL A 142 10.53 -3.58 -1.78
N HIS A 143 10.24 -3.71 -3.07
CA HIS A 143 9.17 -3.00 -3.74
C HIS A 143 8.19 -4.00 -4.34
N VAL A 144 6.91 -3.84 -4.03
CA VAL A 144 5.85 -4.74 -4.49
C VAL A 144 4.93 -4.01 -5.46
N PHE A 145 4.72 -4.54 -6.63
CA PHE A 145 3.82 -3.95 -7.60
C PHE A 145 3.15 -4.98 -8.51
N LEU A 146 1.98 -4.62 -9.02
CA LEU A 146 1.25 -5.47 -9.96
C LEU A 146 1.88 -5.44 -11.35
N ASP A 147 1.83 -6.55 -12.07
CA ASP A 147 2.18 -6.62 -13.49
C ASP A 147 1.11 -5.91 -14.33
N SER A 148 1.18 -4.61 -14.35
CA SER A 148 0.29 -3.75 -15.13
C SER A 148 1.07 -2.58 -15.75
N PRO A 149 0.67 -2.07 -16.90
CA PRO A 149 1.32 -0.92 -17.53
C PRO A 149 1.40 0.30 -16.59
N ARG A 150 0.34 0.54 -15.83
CA ARG A 150 0.28 1.65 -14.85
C ARG A 150 1.29 1.47 -13.71
N SER A 151 1.37 0.27 -13.15
CA SER A 151 2.31 -0.02 -12.06
C SER A 151 3.76 0.09 -12.53
N LYS A 152 4.07 -0.42 -13.72
CA LYS A 152 5.40 -0.28 -14.35
C LYS A 152 5.76 1.20 -14.57
N GLN A 153 4.82 2.02 -15.04
CA GLN A 153 5.02 3.46 -15.20
C GLN A 153 5.24 4.15 -13.83
N GLY A 154 4.46 3.77 -12.80
CA GLY A 154 4.62 4.27 -11.44
C GLY A 154 6.00 3.92 -10.87
N ARG A 155 6.45 2.68 -11.06
CA ARG A 155 7.78 2.21 -10.64
C ARG A 155 8.91 2.98 -11.34
N ALA A 156 8.82 3.18 -12.65
CA ALA A 156 9.79 3.96 -13.40
C ALA A 156 9.89 5.43 -12.91
N LYS A 157 8.76 6.02 -12.48
CA LYS A 157 8.75 7.36 -11.86
C LYS A 157 9.39 7.36 -10.48
N LYS A 158 9.10 6.35 -9.62
CA LYS A 158 9.75 6.17 -8.31
C LYS A 158 11.28 6.08 -8.48
N ASN A 159 11.77 5.25 -9.39
CA ASN A 159 13.20 5.07 -9.66
C ASN A 159 13.91 6.37 -10.08
N ARG A 160 13.21 7.28 -10.78
CA ARG A 160 13.79 8.58 -11.15
C ARG A 160 13.82 9.59 -10.01
N ARG A 161 12.93 9.46 -9.02
CA ARG A 161 12.81 10.39 -7.89
C ARG A 161 13.68 10.03 -6.71
N HIS A 162 13.92 8.74 -6.52
CA HIS A 162 14.65 8.22 -5.36
C HIS A 162 15.96 7.58 -5.84
N ALA A 163 17.08 8.11 -5.35
CA ALA A 163 18.37 7.43 -5.45
C ALA A 163 18.40 6.36 -4.34
N PHE A 164 18.00 5.16 -4.68
CA PHE A 164 17.99 4.07 -3.73
C PHE A 164 19.43 3.68 -3.35
N ALA A 165 19.74 3.72 -2.05
CA ALA A 165 21.01 3.24 -1.53
C ALA A 165 20.86 1.79 -1.03
N GLY A 166 21.76 0.90 -1.44
CA GLY A 166 21.76 -0.51 -1.01
C GLY A 166 21.12 -1.48 -2.01
N THR A 167 20.88 -2.70 -1.55
CA THR A 167 20.29 -3.76 -2.38
C THR A 167 18.77 -3.62 -2.45
N HIS A 168 18.23 -3.66 -3.66
CA HIS A 168 16.80 -3.55 -3.92
C HIS A 168 16.29 -4.79 -4.64
N LEU A 169 15.05 -5.18 -4.33
CA LEU A 169 14.35 -6.22 -5.04
C LEU A 169 12.93 -5.79 -5.40
N ASP A 170 12.59 -5.93 -6.66
CA ASP A 170 11.26 -5.69 -7.18
C ASP A 170 10.47 -7.00 -7.19
N ILE A 171 9.37 -7.06 -6.45
CA ILE A 171 8.43 -8.18 -6.46
C ILE A 171 7.27 -7.86 -7.39
N LEU A 172 7.27 -8.54 -8.53
CA LEU A 172 6.21 -8.41 -9.52
C LEU A 172 5.10 -9.42 -9.24
N LEU A 173 3.91 -8.91 -8.98
CA LEU A 173 2.70 -9.70 -8.74
C LEU A 173 1.87 -9.78 -10.02
N SER A 174 1.66 -10.98 -10.52
CA SER A 174 0.80 -11.27 -11.67
C SER A 174 -0.37 -12.18 -11.25
N ARG A 175 -1.36 -12.32 -12.12
CA ARG A 175 -2.49 -13.21 -11.87
C ARG A 175 -2.04 -14.67 -11.70
N GLU A 176 -0.98 -15.05 -12.39
CA GLU A 176 -0.50 -16.44 -12.39
C GLU A 176 0.29 -16.80 -11.13
N ASN A 177 0.92 -15.83 -10.46
CA ASN A 177 1.76 -16.06 -9.29
C ASN A 177 1.12 -15.64 -7.96
N CYS A 178 -0.11 -15.08 -8.00
CA CYS A 178 -0.84 -14.63 -6.82
C CYS A 178 -1.89 -15.64 -6.39
N LYS A 179 -2.20 -15.64 -5.10
CA LYS A 179 -3.44 -16.18 -4.54
C LYS A 179 -4.54 -15.13 -4.66
N ILE A 180 -5.74 -15.55 -5.08
CA ILE A 180 -6.91 -14.68 -5.16
C ILE A 180 -7.81 -14.96 -3.95
N VAL A 181 -8.13 -13.92 -3.19
CA VAL A 181 -9.08 -13.96 -2.06
C VAL A 181 -10.07 -12.80 -2.23
N GLY A 182 -11.34 -13.11 -2.52
CA GLY A 182 -12.29 -12.10 -2.96
C GLY A 182 -11.75 -11.33 -4.18
N ASP A 183 -11.71 -10.01 -4.07
CA ASP A 183 -11.18 -9.12 -5.13
C ASP A 183 -9.66 -8.85 -5.01
N PHE A 184 -8.98 -9.48 -4.05
CA PHE A 184 -7.57 -9.20 -3.77
C PHE A 184 -6.63 -10.22 -4.39
N TRP A 185 -5.56 -9.73 -4.97
CA TRP A 185 -4.43 -10.52 -5.45
C TRP A 185 -3.32 -10.44 -4.41
N LEU A 186 -3.03 -11.56 -3.78
CA LEU A 186 -2.14 -11.66 -2.64
C LEU A 186 -0.85 -12.41 -3.01
N PRO A 187 0.31 -12.00 -2.48
CA PRO A 187 1.53 -12.75 -2.64
C PRO A 187 1.43 -14.15 -2.03
N THR A 188 2.25 -15.06 -2.53
CA THR A 188 2.31 -16.46 -2.13
C THR A 188 3.67 -16.83 -1.55
N THR A 189 3.80 -18.04 -1.04
CA THR A 189 5.07 -18.60 -0.56
C THR A 189 6.17 -18.62 -1.64
N THR A 190 5.81 -18.63 -2.92
CA THR A 190 6.78 -18.50 -4.03
C THR A 190 7.55 -17.18 -3.95
N HIS A 191 6.86 -16.08 -3.59
CA HIS A 191 7.52 -14.77 -3.42
C HIS A 191 8.41 -14.76 -2.16
N VAL A 192 8.00 -15.49 -1.11
CA VAL A 192 8.84 -15.67 0.10
C VAL A 192 10.12 -16.43 -0.24
N GLN A 193 10.02 -17.51 -1.03
CA GLN A 193 11.19 -18.29 -1.45
C GLN A 193 12.15 -17.47 -2.31
N LEU A 194 11.62 -16.62 -3.19
CA LEU A 194 12.46 -15.67 -3.94
C LEU A 194 13.26 -14.77 -2.98
N LEU A 195 12.59 -14.17 -2.00
CA LEU A 195 13.24 -13.29 -1.01
C LEU A 195 14.26 -14.04 -0.14
N LYS A 196 13.96 -15.26 0.27
CA LYS A 196 14.92 -16.10 1.04
C LYS A 196 16.18 -16.38 0.23
N ARG A 197 16.04 -16.72 -1.04
CA ARG A 197 17.16 -16.96 -1.95
C ARG A 197 18.04 -15.72 -2.09
N GLU A 198 17.43 -14.56 -2.30
CA GLU A 198 18.18 -13.29 -2.41
C GLU A 198 18.89 -12.90 -1.11
N LEU A 199 18.37 -13.30 0.05
CA LEU A 199 19.02 -13.14 1.35
C LEU A 199 20.08 -14.21 1.64
N GLY A 200 20.21 -15.25 0.81
CA GLY A 200 21.10 -16.40 1.09
C GLY A 200 20.60 -17.25 2.28
N ILE A 201 19.28 -17.30 2.49
CA ILE A 201 18.62 -18.14 3.50
C ILE A 201 17.97 -19.30 2.73
N GLU A 202 18.56 -20.48 2.80
CA GLU A 202 17.97 -21.72 2.26
C GLU A 202 17.15 -22.46 3.32
#